data_e53fbf185bd18acbc5d04d1dcc48fb05
#
_entry.id   e53fbf185bd18acbc5d04d1dcc48fb05
#
_cell.length_a   1.000
_cell.length_b   1.000
_cell.length_c   1.000
_cell.angle_alpha   90.00
_cell.angle_beta   90.00
_cell.angle_gamma   90.00
#
_symmetry.space_group_name_H-M   'P 1'
#
loop_
_entity.id
_entity.type
_entity.pdbx_description
1 polymer ?
#
loop_
_entity_poly.entity_id
_entity_poly.type
_entity_poly.pdbx_seq_one_letter_code
_entity_poly.pdbx_strand_id
1 'polypeptide(L)'
;MTSSIRPRVRGRAPAGALAAFGLAIGMLATVSTLSPASAATWPTANGSQAVSSTISVSGTKDYGMKRLYGSGDLGNGSQDEDQGPILELAAGAVLKNVIIGSPAADGIHCLGGCTLQNVWWEDVGEDAATFKGSSSSSVYTVSGGGAKEAGDKVFQFNGAGTLNVSDFAVQNFGTFVRSCGNCKTQYKRTINLNGVEATYKGSRLVGINTNYGDSATLKGITVVGDSGKKIVPCQKYIGNNTGAEPSTNGSGPDGTYCKYATSDITYR
;
A
#
# COMPACT_ATOMS: atom_id res chain seq x y z
N MET A 1 83.48 -30.77 -28.72
CA MET A 1 84.78 -30.94 -28.05
C MET A 1 84.67 -30.52 -26.60
N THR A 2 85.02 -31.43 -25.72
CA THR A 2 85.55 -31.28 -24.35
C THR A 2 84.67 -30.54 -23.35
N SER A 3 84.01 -31.25 -22.45
CA SER A 3 84.49 -31.87 -21.20
C SER A 3 84.94 -30.86 -20.13
N SER A 4 84.31 -30.87 -18.94
CA SER A 4 84.92 -31.18 -17.65
C SER A 4 84.12 -30.67 -16.45
N ILE A 5 83.55 -31.56 -15.69
CA ILE A 5 83.92 -32.02 -14.33
C ILE A 5 83.61 -31.02 -13.14
N ARG A 6 82.85 -31.60 -12.17
CA ARG A 6 82.43 -31.24 -10.80
C ARG A 6 83.59 -30.83 -9.86
N PRO A 7 83.24 -30.36 -8.60
CA PRO A 7 82.63 -31.25 -7.59
C PRO A 7 81.66 -30.57 -6.59
N ARG A 8 81.04 -31.50 -5.78
CA ARG A 8 80.15 -31.30 -4.63
C ARG A 8 80.85 -30.66 -3.42
N VAL A 9 80.09 -29.89 -2.67
CA VAL A 9 80.26 -29.76 -1.22
C VAL A 9 78.89 -29.84 -0.52
N ARG A 10 78.78 -30.70 0.48
CA ARG A 10 77.65 -30.91 1.40
C ARG A 10 77.68 -29.86 2.49
N GLY A 11 76.57 -29.25 2.81
CA GLY A 11 76.35 -28.47 4.03
C GLY A 11 75.00 -28.80 4.62
N ARG A 12 75.00 -29.13 5.90
CA ARG A 12 73.88 -29.60 6.75
C ARG A 12 72.87 -28.51 7.02
N ALA A 13 71.57 -28.89 7.15
CA ALA A 13 70.44 -28.15 7.64
C ALA A 13 70.57 -27.81 9.14
N PRO A 14 69.81 -26.80 9.60
CA PRO A 14 69.02 -27.03 10.78
C PRO A 14 67.51 -26.76 10.53
N ALA A 15 66.74 -27.54 11.23
CA ALA A 15 65.30 -27.50 11.28
C ALA A 15 64.80 -26.21 11.93
N GLY A 16 63.98 -25.45 11.20
CA GLY A 16 63.21 -24.34 11.76
C GLY A 16 61.72 -24.70 11.71
N ALA A 17 61.09 -24.76 12.88
CA ALA A 17 59.68 -25.02 13.05
C ALA A 17 58.87 -23.85 12.53
N LEU A 18 58.02 -24.10 11.54
CA LEU A 18 56.98 -23.16 11.08
C LEU A 18 55.74 -23.36 11.94
N ALA A 19 55.49 -22.41 12.84
CA ALA A 19 54.20 -22.28 13.52
C ALA A 19 53.15 -21.77 12.54
N ALA A 20 52.20 -22.58 12.14
CA ALA A 20 51.05 -22.14 11.37
C ALA A 20 50.05 -21.44 12.28
N PHE A 21 50.00 -20.08 12.18
CA PHE A 21 48.90 -19.29 12.75
C PHE A 21 47.66 -19.49 11.86
N GLY A 22 46.75 -20.36 12.29
CA GLY A 22 45.41 -20.46 11.71
C GLY A 22 44.58 -19.25 12.09
N LEU A 23 44.33 -18.34 11.15
CA LEU A 23 43.36 -17.25 11.30
C LEU A 23 41.96 -17.86 11.15
N ALA A 24 41.29 -18.16 12.25
CA ALA A 24 39.88 -18.51 12.25
C ALA A 24 39.06 -17.22 12.06
N ILE A 25 38.63 -16.95 10.81
CA ILE A 25 37.64 -15.92 10.52
C ILE A 25 36.30 -16.42 11.00
N GLY A 26 35.90 -16.05 12.20
CA GLY A 26 34.57 -16.27 12.72
C GLY A 26 33.59 -15.41 11.92
N MET A 27 32.79 -16.01 11.02
CA MET A 27 31.60 -15.37 10.47
C MET A 27 30.60 -15.18 11.61
N LEU A 28 30.50 -13.95 12.16
CA LEU A 28 29.34 -13.55 12.94
C LEU A 28 28.15 -13.47 11.98
N ALA A 29 27.32 -14.51 11.96
CA ALA A 29 26.00 -14.43 11.38
C ALA A 29 25.17 -13.46 12.24
N THR A 30 24.98 -12.24 11.78
CA THR A 30 24.02 -11.30 12.37
C THR A 30 22.62 -11.87 12.13
N VAL A 31 22.06 -12.55 13.11
CA VAL A 31 20.65 -12.91 13.12
C VAL A 31 19.87 -11.59 13.29
N SER A 32 19.41 -11.04 12.19
CA SER A 32 18.44 -9.95 12.23
C SER A 32 17.16 -10.51 12.82
N THR A 33 16.92 -10.28 14.09
CA THR A 33 15.63 -10.54 14.72
C THR A 33 14.63 -9.58 14.10
N LEU A 34 13.80 -10.07 13.18
CA LEU A 34 12.61 -9.36 12.75
C LEU A 34 11.75 -9.15 13.99
N SER A 35 11.70 -7.91 14.49
CA SER A 35 10.73 -7.55 15.51
C SER A 35 9.35 -7.88 14.98
N PRO A 36 8.46 -8.51 15.78
CA PRO A 36 7.09 -8.72 15.37
C PRO A 36 6.50 -7.33 15.06
N ALA A 37 5.96 -7.14 13.85
CA ALA A 37 5.22 -5.93 13.56
C ALA A 37 4.08 -5.85 14.59
N SER A 38 4.11 -4.80 15.39
CA SER A 38 3.02 -4.50 16.32
C SER A 38 1.79 -4.17 15.49
N ALA A 39 0.63 -4.75 15.85
CA ALA A 39 -0.63 -4.37 15.22
C ALA A 39 -0.77 -2.84 15.23
N ALA A 40 -1.28 -2.27 14.15
CA ALA A 40 -1.41 -0.83 14.00
C ALA A 40 -2.17 -0.23 15.20
N THR A 41 -1.54 0.71 15.88
CA THR A 41 -2.17 1.43 17.00
C THR A 41 -3.04 2.54 16.43
N TRP A 42 -4.35 2.44 16.68
CA TRP A 42 -5.31 3.46 16.27
C TRP A 42 -5.18 4.70 17.13
N PRO A 43 -5.06 5.89 16.53
CA PRO A 43 -4.81 7.11 17.27
C PRO A 43 -6.04 7.59 18.03
N THR A 44 -5.82 8.29 19.14
CA THR A 44 -6.85 9.04 19.83
C THR A 44 -7.05 10.41 19.18
N ALA A 45 -8.29 10.81 18.98
CA ALA A 45 -8.60 12.11 18.40
C ALA A 45 -8.26 13.27 19.36
N ASN A 46 -7.67 14.32 18.80
CA ASN A 46 -7.47 15.60 19.48
C ASN A 46 -8.67 16.53 19.20
N GLY A 47 -9.79 16.22 19.84
CA GLY A 47 -11.07 16.91 19.64
C GLY A 47 -11.81 16.43 18.38
N SER A 48 -13.04 16.92 18.20
CA SER A 48 -13.93 16.53 17.12
C SER A 48 -14.60 17.75 16.49
N GLN A 49 -14.98 17.64 15.20
CA GLN A 49 -15.66 18.69 14.45
C GLN A 49 -16.70 18.06 13.53
N ALA A 50 -17.94 18.51 13.65
CA ALA A 50 -19.00 18.19 12.71
C ALA A 50 -18.78 18.97 11.39
N VAL A 51 -19.04 18.32 10.27
CA VAL A 51 -18.89 18.86 8.92
C VAL A 51 -20.23 18.70 8.20
N SER A 52 -20.92 19.81 7.92
CA SER A 52 -22.23 19.79 7.27
C SER A 52 -22.18 20.07 5.77
N SER A 53 -21.02 20.48 5.25
CA SER A 53 -20.75 20.67 3.82
C SER A 53 -19.30 20.37 3.53
N THR A 54 -19.00 19.88 2.34
CA THR A 54 -17.64 19.53 1.91
C THR A 54 -16.64 20.65 2.13
N ILE A 55 -15.52 20.32 2.77
CA ILE A 55 -14.41 21.26 2.99
C ILE A 55 -13.42 21.12 1.83
N SER A 56 -13.25 22.19 1.05
CA SER A 56 -12.23 22.25 0.01
C SER A 56 -10.85 22.54 0.60
N VAL A 57 -9.86 21.77 0.16
CA VAL A 57 -8.46 21.88 0.60
C VAL A 57 -7.56 22.16 -0.60
N SER A 58 -6.84 23.29 -0.55
CA SER A 58 -5.74 23.63 -1.45
C SER A 58 -4.46 23.84 -0.65
N GLY A 59 -3.30 23.43 -1.20
CA GLY A 59 -2.03 23.48 -0.48
C GLY A 59 -1.97 22.45 0.66
N THR A 60 -1.27 22.79 1.75
CA THR A 60 -1.10 21.86 2.90
C THR A 60 -2.08 22.20 4.02
N LYS A 61 -2.83 21.19 4.46
CA LYS A 61 -3.73 21.28 5.61
C LYS A 61 -3.38 20.19 6.63
N ASP A 62 -3.04 20.61 7.84
CA ASP A 62 -2.80 19.73 8.99
C ASP A 62 -3.92 19.91 10.01
N TYR A 63 -4.56 18.82 10.41
CA TYR A 63 -5.64 18.83 11.39
C TYR A 63 -5.20 18.46 12.82
N GLY A 64 -3.92 18.13 13.03
CA GLY A 64 -3.37 17.79 14.36
C GLY A 64 -4.12 16.65 15.05
N MET A 65 -4.52 15.62 14.31
CA MET A 65 -5.33 14.48 14.76
C MET A 65 -6.75 14.83 15.22
N LYS A 66 -7.34 15.91 14.70
CA LYS A 66 -8.77 16.19 14.92
C LYS A 66 -9.63 15.16 14.18
N ARG A 67 -10.74 14.74 14.82
CA ARG A 67 -11.77 13.92 14.17
C ARG A 67 -12.74 14.82 13.42
N LEU A 68 -12.93 14.59 12.12
CA LEU A 68 -13.99 15.15 11.30
C LEU A 68 -15.07 14.10 11.07
N TYR A 69 -16.33 14.46 11.22
CA TYR A 69 -17.45 13.55 10.95
C TYR A 69 -18.60 14.29 10.30
N GLY A 70 -19.35 13.60 9.46
CA GLY A 70 -20.44 14.19 8.69
C GLY A 70 -21.63 14.59 9.57
N SER A 71 -22.32 15.63 9.14
CA SER A 71 -23.58 16.11 9.73
C SER A 71 -24.42 16.77 8.66
N GLY A 72 -25.70 17.05 8.91
CA GLY A 72 -26.58 17.62 7.89
C GLY A 72 -26.58 16.78 6.60
N ASP A 73 -26.29 17.39 5.46
CA ASP A 73 -26.26 16.71 4.15
C ASP A 73 -25.13 15.66 4.02
N LEU A 74 -24.08 15.77 4.85
CA LEU A 74 -23.01 14.79 4.98
C LEU A 74 -23.21 13.83 6.16
N GLY A 75 -24.37 13.82 6.80
CA GLY A 75 -24.67 13.00 7.96
C GLY A 75 -25.02 11.54 7.64
N ASN A 76 -24.73 11.07 6.44
CA ASN A 76 -24.99 9.72 5.98
C ASN A 76 -23.69 8.91 5.89
N GLY A 77 -23.69 7.69 6.41
CA GLY A 77 -22.57 6.74 6.31
C GLY A 77 -22.92 5.50 5.48
N SER A 78 -23.99 5.59 4.65
CA SER A 78 -24.40 4.48 3.77
C SER A 78 -23.49 4.37 2.54
N GLN A 79 -23.74 3.33 1.73
CA GLN A 79 -23.10 3.10 0.43
C GLN A 79 -23.83 3.85 -0.69
N ASP A 80 -24.23 5.11 -0.45
CA ASP A 80 -24.93 5.96 -1.43
C ASP A 80 -23.91 6.73 -2.27
N GLU A 81 -23.84 6.41 -3.55
CA GLU A 81 -22.90 6.98 -4.52
C GLU A 81 -23.17 8.48 -4.81
N ASP A 82 -24.34 9.03 -4.42
CA ASP A 82 -24.73 10.42 -4.68
C ASP A 82 -24.33 11.38 -3.56
N GLN A 83 -23.77 10.89 -2.46
CA GLN A 83 -23.35 11.76 -1.34
C GLN A 83 -21.99 12.43 -1.60
N GLY A 84 -21.83 13.65 -1.05
CA GLY A 84 -20.58 14.39 -1.15
C GLY A 84 -19.49 13.89 -0.18
N PRO A 85 -18.21 14.25 -0.44
CA PRO A 85 -17.12 13.92 0.47
C PRO A 85 -17.05 14.86 1.68
N ILE A 86 -16.46 14.40 2.78
CA ILE A 86 -16.10 15.26 3.92
C ILE A 86 -15.06 16.31 3.49
N LEU A 87 -14.07 15.89 2.70
CA LEU A 87 -12.96 16.71 2.23
C LEU A 87 -12.77 16.54 0.71
N GLU A 88 -12.59 17.66 0.01
CA GLU A 88 -12.22 17.66 -1.41
C GLU A 88 -10.87 18.35 -1.60
N LEU A 89 -9.89 17.62 -2.12
CA LEU A 89 -8.52 18.06 -2.29
C LEU A 89 -8.26 18.48 -3.74
N ALA A 90 -7.83 19.73 -3.93
CA ALA A 90 -7.33 20.21 -5.20
C ALA A 90 -6.03 19.48 -5.59
N ALA A 91 -5.69 19.53 -6.89
CA ALA A 91 -4.44 18.98 -7.38
C ALA A 91 -3.23 19.58 -6.64
N GLY A 92 -2.32 18.72 -6.16
CA GLY A 92 -1.14 19.08 -5.38
C GLY A 92 -1.40 19.30 -3.88
N ALA A 93 -2.65 19.19 -3.42
CA ALA A 93 -2.96 19.37 -2.01
C ALA A 93 -2.38 18.25 -1.12
N VAL A 94 -2.02 18.62 0.11
CA VAL A 94 -1.47 17.74 1.13
C VAL A 94 -2.35 17.80 2.38
N LEU A 95 -2.96 16.69 2.75
CA LEU A 95 -3.76 16.53 3.95
C LEU A 95 -2.97 15.73 4.99
N LYS A 96 -2.92 16.22 6.22
CA LYS A 96 -2.15 15.57 7.28
C LYS A 96 -2.92 15.42 8.57
N ASN A 97 -2.61 14.31 9.30
CA ASN A 97 -2.98 14.14 10.70
C ASN A 97 -4.46 14.39 10.95
N VAL A 98 -5.33 13.63 10.29
CA VAL A 98 -6.78 13.74 10.45
C VAL A 98 -7.41 12.37 10.68
N ILE A 99 -8.47 12.35 11.47
CA ILE A 99 -9.33 11.19 11.65
C ILE A 99 -10.67 11.50 10.99
N ILE A 100 -11.12 10.66 10.08
CA ILE A 100 -12.48 10.68 9.54
C ILE A 100 -13.31 9.71 10.39
N GLY A 101 -14.24 10.29 11.15
CA GLY A 101 -15.15 9.54 12.02
C GLY A 101 -16.47 9.27 11.33
N SER A 102 -17.34 8.51 12.00
CA SER A 102 -18.68 8.18 11.51
C SER A 102 -19.70 9.25 11.91
N PRO A 103 -20.63 9.63 11.00
CA PRO A 103 -20.72 9.27 9.58
C PRO A 103 -19.57 9.84 8.75
N ALA A 104 -19.05 9.04 7.81
CA ALA A 104 -17.92 9.45 6.98
C ALA A 104 -18.31 9.95 5.57
N ALA A 105 -19.60 9.90 5.24
CA ALA A 105 -20.11 10.26 3.91
C ALA A 105 -19.31 9.56 2.78
N ASP A 106 -18.94 10.23 1.70
CA ASP A 106 -18.03 9.72 0.66
C ASP A 106 -16.57 10.14 0.93
N GLY A 107 -16.17 10.08 2.20
CA GLY A 107 -14.78 10.23 2.65
C GLY A 107 -14.03 11.44 2.10
N ILE A 108 -12.99 11.18 1.30
CA ILE A 108 -12.09 12.21 0.75
C ILE A 108 -12.00 12.08 -0.76
N HIS A 109 -12.24 13.16 -1.51
CA HIS A 109 -12.00 13.24 -2.96
C HIS A 109 -10.68 13.94 -3.27
N CYS A 110 -9.83 13.33 -4.11
CA CYS A 110 -8.66 13.96 -4.71
C CYS A 110 -8.94 14.28 -6.17
N LEU A 111 -9.13 15.55 -6.52
CA LEU A 111 -9.46 16.01 -7.88
C LEU A 111 -8.26 15.94 -8.85
N GLY A 112 -7.08 15.71 -8.35
CA GLY A 112 -5.82 15.50 -9.06
C GLY A 112 -4.83 14.79 -8.16
N GLY A 113 -3.54 14.75 -8.52
CA GLY A 113 -2.51 14.22 -7.63
C GLY A 113 -2.58 14.88 -6.26
N CYS A 114 -2.56 14.10 -5.19
CA CYS A 114 -2.69 14.57 -3.80
C CYS A 114 -1.83 13.74 -2.86
N THR A 115 -1.65 14.22 -1.63
CA THR A 115 -0.98 13.46 -0.56
C THR A 115 -1.87 13.38 0.67
N LEU A 116 -2.12 12.15 1.15
CA LEU A 116 -2.77 11.84 2.41
C LEU A 116 -1.71 11.28 3.35
N GLN A 117 -1.37 12.00 4.41
CA GLN A 117 -0.31 11.62 5.35
C GLN A 117 -0.88 11.44 6.76
N ASN A 118 -0.78 10.23 7.30
CA ASN A 118 -1.32 9.91 8.63
C ASN A 118 -2.82 10.24 8.74
N VAL A 119 -3.60 9.68 7.79
CA VAL A 119 -5.07 9.85 7.72
C VAL A 119 -5.73 8.54 8.14
N TRP A 120 -6.74 8.63 8.99
CA TRP A 120 -7.40 7.49 9.61
C TRP A 120 -8.90 7.55 9.39
N TRP A 121 -9.52 6.44 9.01
CA TRP A 121 -10.96 6.28 8.89
C TRP A 121 -11.45 5.26 9.91
N GLU A 122 -12.24 5.72 10.89
CA GLU A 122 -12.75 4.88 11.99
C GLU A 122 -13.88 3.96 11.54
N ASP A 123 -14.64 4.39 10.53
CA ASP A 123 -15.79 3.70 9.96
C ASP A 123 -16.01 4.31 8.56
N VAL A 124 -15.62 3.58 7.53
CA VAL A 124 -15.69 4.06 6.14
C VAL A 124 -17.16 4.13 5.71
N GLY A 125 -17.55 5.27 5.14
CA GLY A 125 -18.87 5.44 4.52
C GLY A 125 -18.96 4.75 3.15
N GLU A 126 -19.15 5.51 2.07
CA GLU A 126 -19.15 4.94 0.72
C GLU A 126 -17.74 4.47 0.37
N ASP A 127 -16.77 5.39 0.24
CA ASP A 127 -15.33 5.12 0.10
C ASP A 127 -14.52 5.90 1.15
N ALA A 128 -13.36 5.39 1.57
CA ALA A 128 -12.45 6.17 2.40
C ALA A 128 -11.84 7.33 1.60
N ALA A 129 -11.36 7.05 0.38
CA ALA A 129 -10.95 8.10 -0.55
C ALA A 129 -11.10 7.69 -2.02
N THR A 130 -11.51 8.66 -2.85
CA THR A 130 -11.68 8.53 -4.30
C THR A 130 -10.69 9.42 -5.05
N PHE A 131 -9.88 8.81 -5.94
CA PHE A 131 -8.85 9.49 -6.73
C PHE A 131 -9.40 9.75 -8.14
N LYS A 132 -9.60 11.05 -8.49
CA LYS A 132 -10.43 11.48 -9.65
C LYS A 132 -9.66 12.20 -10.77
N GLY A 133 -8.38 12.54 -10.60
CA GLY A 133 -7.62 13.29 -11.61
C GLY A 133 -7.51 12.57 -12.95
N SER A 134 -7.63 13.31 -14.04
CA SER A 134 -7.63 12.78 -15.42
C SER A 134 -6.24 12.70 -16.06
N SER A 135 -5.21 13.30 -15.46
CA SER A 135 -3.84 13.27 -16.02
C SER A 135 -3.12 11.96 -15.70
N SER A 136 -2.54 11.35 -16.73
CA SER A 136 -1.70 10.16 -16.56
C SER A 136 -0.42 10.42 -15.75
N SER A 137 -0.03 11.69 -15.57
CA SER A 137 1.08 12.10 -14.70
C SER A 137 0.65 12.36 -13.25
N SER A 138 -0.63 12.22 -12.92
CA SER A 138 -1.10 12.39 -11.54
C SER A 138 -0.45 11.33 -10.63
N VAL A 139 0.07 11.79 -9.49
CA VAL A 139 0.60 10.93 -8.43
C VAL A 139 -0.21 11.17 -7.17
N TYR A 140 -0.79 10.11 -6.67
CA TYR A 140 -1.50 10.09 -5.39
C TYR A 140 -0.64 9.33 -4.38
N THR A 141 -0.44 9.92 -3.22
CA THR A 141 0.38 9.33 -2.15
C THR A 141 -0.45 9.19 -0.88
N VAL A 142 -0.54 7.98 -0.36
CA VAL A 142 -1.07 7.70 0.97
C VAL A 142 0.06 7.12 1.80
N SER A 143 0.45 7.81 2.87
CA SER A 143 1.55 7.36 3.73
C SER A 143 1.18 7.39 5.20
N GLY A 144 1.25 6.24 5.84
CA GLY A 144 0.73 6.06 7.19
C GLY A 144 -0.79 6.22 7.27
N GLY A 145 -1.35 5.82 8.39
CA GLY A 145 -2.80 5.87 8.60
C GLY A 145 -3.46 4.50 8.58
N GLY A 146 -4.79 4.50 8.52
CA GLY A 146 -5.54 3.26 8.45
C GLY A 146 -7.04 3.47 8.21
N ALA A 147 -7.73 2.41 7.79
CA ALA A 147 -9.16 2.41 7.53
C ALA A 147 -9.83 1.15 8.11
N LYS A 148 -11.04 1.32 8.64
CA LYS A 148 -11.87 0.23 9.16
C LYS A 148 -13.26 0.27 8.56
N GLU A 149 -13.92 -0.90 8.60
CA GLU A 149 -15.35 -1.07 8.34
C GLU A 149 -15.76 -0.58 6.95
N ALA A 150 -14.93 -0.80 5.92
CA ALA A 150 -15.27 -0.49 4.55
C ALA A 150 -16.18 -1.58 3.96
N GLY A 151 -17.47 -1.31 3.84
CA GLY A 151 -18.45 -2.25 3.33
C GLY A 151 -18.16 -2.72 1.91
N ASP A 152 -17.68 -1.83 1.05
CA ASP A 152 -17.28 -2.12 -0.33
C ASP A 152 -15.78 -1.81 -0.54
N LYS A 153 -15.40 -0.55 -0.69
CA LYS A 153 -14.03 -0.16 -1.05
C LYS A 153 -13.40 0.75 0.02
N VAL A 154 -12.09 0.64 0.21
CA VAL A 154 -11.35 1.65 0.97
C VAL A 154 -10.88 2.76 0.02
N PHE A 155 -10.17 2.41 -1.04
CA PHE A 155 -9.70 3.38 -2.03
C PHE A 155 -10.28 3.08 -3.41
N GLN A 156 -11.05 4.02 -3.93
CA GLN A 156 -11.61 3.98 -5.27
C GLN A 156 -10.72 4.80 -6.22
N PHE A 157 -10.22 4.18 -7.28
CA PHE A 157 -9.35 4.82 -8.25
C PHE A 157 -10.10 5.04 -9.57
N ASN A 158 -10.78 6.18 -9.69
CA ASN A 158 -11.56 6.57 -10.87
C ASN A 158 -10.69 7.24 -11.94
N GLY A 159 -9.75 8.04 -11.51
CA GLY A 159 -8.86 8.83 -12.37
C GLY A 159 -7.72 8.04 -13.02
N ALA A 160 -6.82 8.79 -13.64
CA ALA A 160 -5.59 8.28 -14.26
C ALA A 160 -4.39 8.47 -13.33
N GLY A 161 -3.27 7.79 -13.62
CA GLY A 161 -1.98 8.02 -12.97
C GLY A 161 -1.53 6.88 -12.04
N THR A 162 -0.81 7.26 -10.99
CA THR A 162 -0.19 6.31 -10.06
C THR A 162 -0.63 6.56 -8.63
N LEU A 163 -1.15 5.55 -7.95
CA LEU A 163 -1.44 5.54 -6.52
C LEU A 163 -0.34 4.77 -5.78
N ASN A 164 0.33 5.44 -4.85
CA ASN A 164 1.30 4.86 -3.95
C ASN A 164 0.71 4.85 -2.54
N VAL A 165 0.63 3.67 -1.93
CA VAL A 165 0.19 3.49 -0.55
C VAL A 165 1.32 2.84 0.24
N SER A 166 1.73 3.46 1.34
CA SER A 166 2.77 2.94 2.22
C SER A 166 2.40 3.00 3.69
N ASP A 167 2.84 1.98 4.44
CA ASP A 167 2.73 1.92 5.90
C ASP A 167 1.29 2.14 6.40
N PHE A 168 0.33 1.44 5.77
CA PHE A 168 -1.10 1.62 5.99
C PHE A 168 -1.75 0.38 6.61
N ALA A 169 -2.67 0.59 7.57
CA ALA A 169 -3.43 -0.48 8.19
C ALA A 169 -4.87 -0.52 7.65
N VAL A 170 -5.35 -1.71 7.28
CA VAL A 170 -6.75 -1.89 6.87
C VAL A 170 -7.39 -3.06 7.60
N GLN A 171 -8.63 -2.89 8.04
CA GLN A 171 -9.35 -3.91 8.81
C GLN A 171 -10.84 -3.93 8.43
N ASN A 172 -11.40 -5.12 8.25
CA ASN A 172 -12.80 -5.36 7.89
C ASN A 172 -13.22 -4.56 6.64
N PHE A 173 -12.90 -5.09 5.45
CA PHE A 173 -13.05 -4.36 4.20
C PHE A 173 -13.48 -5.28 3.05
N GLY A 174 -14.18 -4.73 2.07
CA GLY A 174 -14.47 -5.40 0.82
C GLY A 174 -13.23 -5.46 -0.08
N THR A 175 -12.86 -4.34 -0.70
CA THR A 175 -11.65 -4.19 -1.53
C THR A 175 -10.79 -3.04 -1.01
N PHE A 176 -9.49 -3.28 -0.75
CA PHE A 176 -8.63 -2.20 -0.25
C PHE A 176 -8.36 -1.14 -1.31
N VAL A 177 -7.96 -1.51 -2.53
CA VAL A 177 -7.82 -0.55 -3.64
C VAL A 177 -8.51 -1.10 -4.89
N ARG A 178 -9.43 -0.34 -5.46
CA ARG A 178 -10.18 -0.73 -6.66
C ARG A 178 -9.98 0.28 -7.79
N SER A 179 -9.38 -0.15 -8.89
CA SER A 179 -9.49 0.57 -10.17
C SER A 179 -10.94 0.54 -10.65
N CYS A 180 -11.53 1.68 -10.98
CA CYS A 180 -12.92 1.72 -11.43
C CYS A 180 -13.14 0.80 -12.63
N GLY A 181 -14.00 -0.18 -12.44
CA GLY A 181 -14.24 -1.23 -13.43
C GLY A 181 -15.29 -0.88 -14.49
N ASN A 182 -16.15 0.11 -14.21
CA ASN A 182 -17.31 0.46 -15.03
C ASN A 182 -17.50 1.98 -15.22
N CYS A 183 -16.52 2.78 -14.85
CA CYS A 183 -16.55 4.23 -15.08
C CYS A 183 -16.73 4.57 -16.57
N LYS A 184 -17.52 5.58 -16.86
CA LYS A 184 -17.79 6.06 -18.24
C LYS A 184 -16.50 6.42 -19.00
N THR A 185 -15.53 7.00 -18.30
CA THR A 185 -14.18 7.26 -18.83
C THR A 185 -13.20 6.31 -18.14
N GLN A 186 -12.49 5.53 -18.94
CA GLN A 186 -11.50 4.59 -18.44
C GLN A 186 -10.07 5.09 -18.69
N TYR A 187 -9.17 4.72 -17.78
CA TYR A 187 -7.77 5.11 -17.80
C TYR A 187 -6.88 3.91 -17.49
N LYS A 188 -5.62 4.02 -17.87
CA LYS A 188 -4.57 3.16 -17.31
C LYS A 188 -4.18 3.65 -15.93
N ARG A 189 -4.14 2.74 -14.95
CA ARG A 189 -3.81 3.02 -13.55
C ARG A 189 -2.67 2.15 -13.07
N THR A 190 -1.81 2.73 -12.25
CA THR A 190 -0.72 2.00 -11.57
C THR A 190 -0.95 2.09 -10.07
N ILE A 191 -0.92 0.96 -9.38
CA ILE A 191 -1.10 0.87 -7.93
C ILE A 191 0.16 0.26 -7.33
N ASN A 192 0.73 0.92 -6.33
CA ASN A 192 1.87 0.40 -5.57
C ASN A 192 1.51 0.34 -4.09
N LEU A 193 1.54 -0.85 -3.51
CA LEU A 193 1.35 -1.09 -2.08
C LEU A 193 2.67 -1.50 -1.47
N ASN A 194 3.07 -0.84 -0.38
CA ASN A 194 4.28 -1.16 0.37
C ASN A 194 4.06 -1.06 1.89
N GLY A 195 4.38 -2.12 2.64
CA GLY A 195 4.22 -2.09 4.10
C GLY A 195 2.76 -2.00 4.56
N VAL A 196 1.82 -2.66 3.86
CA VAL A 196 0.40 -2.68 4.24
C VAL A 196 0.13 -3.82 5.21
N GLU A 197 -0.54 -3.52 6.32
CA GLU A 197 -1.10 -4.52 7.23
C GLU A 197 -2.61 -4.65 6.99
N ALA A 198 -3.04 -5.83 6.56
CA ALA A 198 -4.44 -6.15 6.28
C ALA A 198 -4.96 -7.17 7.30
N THR A 199 -5.82 -6.72 8.21
CA THR A 199 -6.47 -7.59 9.20
C THR A 199 -7.77 -8.15 8.63
N TYR A 200 -7.92 -9.47 8.67
CA TYR A 200 -9.14 -10.15 8.26
C TYR A 200 -10.32 -9.71 9.18
N LYS A 201 -11.52 -9.44 8.67
CA LYS A 201 -12.04 -9.84 7.37
C LYS A 201 -11.65 -8.84 6.27
N GLY A 202 -11.40 -9.39 5.06
CA GLY A 202 -11.20 -8.65 3.83
C GLY A 202 -11.46 -9.57 2.64
N SER A 203 -11.83 -9.02 1.49
CA SER A 203 -12.05 -9.82 0.29
C SER A 203 -10.84 -9.78 -0.64
N ARG A 204 -10.28 -8.60 -0.91
CA ARG A 204 -9.13 -8.45 -1.80
C ARG A 204 -8.30 -7.21 -1.48
N LEU A 205 -6.97 -7.27 -1.72
CA LEU A 205 -6.13 -6.10 -1.54
C LEU A 205 -6.23 -5.17 -2.74
N VAL A 206 -6.10 -5.68 -3.96
CA VAL A 206 -6.29 -4.85 -5.16
C VAL A 206 -7.20 -5.51 -6.17
N GLY A 207 -7.99 -4.68 -6.87
CA GLY A 207 -8.77 -5.04 -8.05
C GLY A 207 -8.40 -4.13 -9.22
N ILE A 208 -7.90 -4.70 -10.34
CA ILE A 208 -7.37 -3.98 -11.50
C ILE A 208 -8.00 -4.45 -12.80
N ASN A 209 -8.05 -3.57 -13.80
CA ASN A 209 -8.63 -3.87 -15.11
C ASN A 209 -7.54 -4.10 -16.15
N THR A 210 -7.30 -5.36 -16.50
CA THR A 210 -6.19 -5.75 -17.39
C THR A 210 -6.36 -5.25 -18.81
N ASN A 211 -7.60 -5.14 -19.29
CA ASN A 211 -7.91 -4.63 -20.64
C ASN A 211 -7.64 -3.12 -20.80
N TYR A 212 -7.48 -2.37 -19.71
CA TYR A 212 -7.05 -0.96 -19.72
C TYR A 212 -5.57 -0.78 -19.39
N GLY A 213 -4.84 -1.89 -19.21
CA GLY A 213 -3.40 -1.88 -18.94
C GLY A 213 -3.04 -1.51 -17.51
N ASP A 214 -3.98 -1.65 -16.57
CA ASP A 214 -3.72 -1.44 -15.15
C ASP A 214 -2.66 -2.39 -14.62
N SER A 215 -1.90 -1.97 -13.63
CA SER A 215 -0.99 -2.85 -12.91
C SER A 215 -0.92 -2.53 -11.42
N ALA A 216 -0.64 -3.57 -10.63
CA ALA A 216 -0.45 -3.45 -9.19
C ALA A 216 0.87 -4.11 -8.78
N THR A 217 1.66 -3.41 -7.96
CA THR A 217 2.88 -3.93 -7.33
C THR A 217 2.64 -4.01 -5.83
N LEU A 218 2.88 -5.18 -5.23
CA LEU A 218 2.70 -5.41 -3.79
C LEU A 218 4.04 -5.79 -3.18
N LYS A 219 4.43 -5.11 -2.08
CA LYS A 219 5.67 -5.35 -1.33
C LYS A 219 5.41 -5.25 0.17
N GLY A 220 6.02 -6.15 0.94
CA GLY A 220 5.96 -6.09 2.41
C GLY A 220 4.54 -6.12 2.98
N ILE A 221 3.65 -6.91 2.39
CA ILE A 221 2.27 -7.03 2.85
C ILE A 221 2.20 -8.00 4.02
N THR A 222 1.55 -7.61 5.11
CA THR A 222 1.23 -8.49 6.23
C THR A 222 -0.28 -8.72 6.28
N VAL A 223 -0.71 -9.97 6.20
CA VAL A 223 -2.11 -10.37 6.38
C VAL A 223 -2.27 -11.02 7.74
N VAL A 224 -3.15 -10.46 8.58
CA VAL A 224 -3.34 -10.88 9.97
C VAL A 224 -4.70 -11.57 10.14
N GLY A 225 -4.71 -12.76 10.77
CA GLY A 225 -5.95 -13.47 11.12
C GLY A 225 -6.63 -14.20 9.95
N ASP A 226 -6.02 -14.28 8.78
CA ASP A 226 -6.55 -14.99 7.61
C ASP A 226 -5.84 -16.34 7.40
N SER A 227 -6.04 -17.27 8.33
CA SER A 227 -5.46 -18.62 8.25
C SER A 227 -5.91 -19.39 7.01
N GLY A 228 -7.07 -19.07 6.48
CA GLY A 228 -7.63 -19.68 5.25
C GLY A 228 -7.15 -19.03 3.97
N LYS A 229 -6.34 -17.97 4.02
CA LYS A 229 -5.86 -17.18 2.87
C LYS A 229 -6.99 -16.77 1.92
N LYS A 230 -8.07 -16.25 2.50
CA LYS A 230 -9.29 -15.86 1.77
C LYS A 230 -9.15 -14.48 1.13
N ILE A 231 -8.30 -13.61 1.69
CA ILE A 231 -8.01 -12.32 1.08
C ILE A 231 -7.22 -12.55 -0.21
N VAL A 232 -7.79 -12.16 -1.35
CA VAL A 232 -7.12 -12.25 -2.65
C VAL A 232 -6.16 -11.08 -2.80
N PRO A 233 -4.82 -11.29 -2.91
CA PRO A 233 -3.88 -10.19 -3.00
C PRO A 233 -4.07 -9.31 -4.23
N CYS A 234 -4.34 -9.90 -5.39
CA CYS A 234 -4.55 -9.15 -6.63
C CYS A 234 -5.59 -9.86 -7.50
N GLN A 235 -6.74 -9.23 -7.66
CA GLN A 235 -7.83 -9.68 -8.54
C GLN A 235 -7.77 -8.92 -9.85
N LYS A 236 -7.82 -9.65 -10.96
CA LYS A 236 -7.87 -9.10 -12.32
C LYS A 236 -9.31 -9.08 -12.83
N TYR A 237 -9.64 -8.04 -13.60
CA TYR A 237 -10.96 -7.85 -14.22
C TYR A 237 -10.82 -7.43 -15.68
N ILE A 238 -11.89 -7.63 -16.42
CA ILE A 238 -12.17 -6.96 -17.68
C ILE A 238 -13.15 -5.83 -17.36
N GLY A 239 -12.64 -4.60 -17.35
CA GLY A 239 -13.45 -3.41 -17.13
C GLY A 239 -14.22 -2.99 -18.39
N ASN A 240 -15.19 -2.10 -18.22
CA ASN A 240 -15.99 -1.51 -19.29
C ASN A 240 -16.27 -0.03 -19.03
N ASN A 241 -16.93 0.63 -19.97
CA ASN A 241 -17.35 2.03 -19.87
C ASN A 241 -18.88 2.19 -20.00
N THR A 242 -19.62 1.14 -19.75
CA THR A 242 -21.07 1.07 -19.92
C THR A 242 -21.84 1.14 -18.61
N GLY A 243 -21.13 1.13 -17.46
CA GLY A 243 -21.75 1.03 -16.15
C GLY A 243 -22.07 -0.40 -15.70
N ALA A 244 -21.87 -1.40 -16.56
CA ALA A 244 -22.11 -2.81 -16.21
C ALA A 244 -21.03 -3.33 -15.26
N GLU A 245 -21.37 -4.32 -14.44
CA GLU A 245 -20.39 -4.98 -13.57
C GLU A 245 -19.24 -5.59 -14.39
N PRO A 246 -17.97 -5.31 -14.01
CA PRO A 246 -16.82 -5.89 -14.69
C PRO A 246 -16.70 -7.38 -14.41
N SER A 247 -16.35 -8.16 -15.44
CA SER A 247 -16.13 -9.61 -15.27
C SER A 247 -14.75 -9.91 -14.69
N THR A 248 -14.64 -10.96 -13.88
CA THR A 248 -13.35 -11.43 -13.35
C THR A 248 -12.47 -12.02 -14.45
N ASN A 249 -11.16 -11.78 -14.39
CA ASN A 249 -10.16 -12.28 -15.34
C ASN A 249 -8.97 -12.94 -14.60
N GLY A 250 -9.28 -13.80 -13.62
CA GLY A 250 -8.29 -14.49 -12.82
C GLY A 250 -7.69 -13.62 -11.69
N SER A 251 -6.80 -14.22 -10.93
CA SER A 251 -6.13 -13.59 -9.78
C SER A 251 -4.69 -14.07 -9.64
N GLY A 252 -3.97 -13.49 -8.68
CA GLY A 252 -2.61 -13.89 -8.37
C GLY A 252 -1.54 -13.27 -9.27
N PRO A 253 -0.25 -13.52 -8.95
CA PRO A 253 0.86 -12.87 -9.62
C PRO A 253 1.05 -13.39 -11.06
N ASP A 254 1.38 -12.48 -11.98
CA ASP A 254 1.68 -12.82 -13.39
C ASP A 254 2.86 -12.00 -13.94
N GLY A 255 3.48 -11.15 -13.11
CA GLY A 255 4.63 -10.33 -13.49
C GLY A 255 4.30 -9.15 -14.40
N THR A 256 3.10 -9.06 -14.95
CA THR A 256 2.67 -8.01 -15.88
C THR A 256 1.66 -7.07 -15.24
N TYR A 257 0.55 -7.61 -14.78
CA TYR A 257 -0.54 -6.87 -14.15
C TYR A 257 -0.45 -6.94 -12.62
N CYS A 258 -0.31 -8.15 -12.08
CA CYS A 258 -0.13 -8.39 -10.65
C CYS A 258 1.35 -8.71 -10.37
N LYS A 259 2.10 -7.74 -9.84
CA LYS A 259 3.56 -7.79 -9.68
C LYS A 259 3.94 -7.99 -8.23
N TYR A 260 4.05 -9.25 -7.80
CA TYR A 260 4.55 -9.62 -6.48
C TYR A 260 5.04 -11.07 -6.48
N ALA A 261 5.96 -11.39 -5.56
CA ALA A 261 6.33 -12.76 -5.24
C ALA A 261 5.56 -13.23 -4.00
N THR A 262 5.46 -14.53 -3.77
CA THR A 262 4.83 -15.07 -2.55
C THR A 262 5.52 -14.58 -1.27
N SER A 263 6.82 -14.32 -1.32
CA SER A 263 7.60 -13.75 -0.21
C SER A 263 7.24 -12.28 0.11
N ASP A 264 6.55 -11.58 -0.78
CA ASP A 264 6.08 -10.22 -0.53
C ASP A 264 4.83 -10.16 0.36
N ILE A 265 4.23 -11.33 0.67
CA ILE A 265 3.01 -11.45 1.48
C ILE A 265 3.26 -12.43 2.63
N THR A 266 3.18 -11.90 3.84
CA THR A 266 3.32 -12.66 5.09
C THR A 266 1.94 -12.84 5.73
N TYR A 267 1.58 -14.07 6.11
CA TYR A 267 0.38 -14.39 6.86
C TYR A 267 0.73 -14.66 8.33
N ARG A 268 -0.04 -14.09 9.25
CA ARG A 268 0.14 -14.24 10.71
C ARG A 268 -1.17 -14.61 11.40
#